data_55c517c1b919443fd1a28706548996af
#
_entry.id   55c517c1b919443fd1a28706548996af
#
_cell.length_a   1.000
_cell.length_b   1.000
_cell.length_c   1.000
_cell.angle_alpha   90.00
_cell.angle_beta   90.00
_cell.angle_gamma   90.00
#
_symmetry.space_group_name_H-M   'P 1'
#
loop_
_entity.id
_entity.type
_entity.pdbx_description
1 polymer ?
#
loop_
_entity_poly.entity_id
_entity_poly.type
_entity_poly.pdbx_seq_one_letter_code
_entity_poly.pdbx_strand_id
1 'polypeptide(L)'
;LAIEEFLFQISEALLWPVLIAAILGLAWAIVETGILFAEMWRRRWRSISALESAVERAGAEIAYGDDYAAASTLSTVSWNRPMQEAMEAIVLQRRLPDAENRIAKRMADYDYRSLKRLERTRMLVRFGPALGLMGTLIPLSPALGGLADGNVTQLTDNLRVAFGVTVVGLLTGAIAFSVSLVRDRIYA
;
A
#
# COMPACT_ATOMS: atom_id res chain seq x y z
N LEU A 1 14.60 36.85 16.53
CA LEU A 1 15.95 36.27 16.65
C LEU A 1 15.91 34.86 17.29
N ALA A 2 15.47 34.68 18.56
CA ALA A 2 15.49 33.37 19.23
C ALA A 2 14.55 32.33 18.59
N ILE A 3 13.36 32.71 18.11
CA ILE A 3 12.39 31.82 17.48
C ILE A 3 12.86 31.45 16.07
N GLU A 4 13.46 32.36 15.35
CA GLU A 4 14.01 32.13 14.00
C GLU A 4 15.16 31.13 14.05
N GLU A 5 16.09 31.32 14.99
CA GLU A 5 17.21 30.42 15.22
C GLU A 5 16.75 29.02 15.61
N PHE A 6 15.74 28.93 16.49
CA PHE A 6 15.15 27.67 16.91
C PHE A 6 14.47 26.92 15.72
N LEU A 7 13.72 27.64 14.88
CA LEU A 7 13.10 27.06 13.68
C LEU A 7 14.16 26.59 12.68
N PHE A 8 15.25 27.34 12.54
CA PHE A 8 16.35 26.98 11.67
C PHE A 8 17.02 25.67 12.13
N GLN A 9 17.36 25.56 13.41
CA GLN A 9 17.96 24.35 13.99
C GLN A 9 17.05 23.13 13.84
N ILE A 10 15.74 23.28 14.04
CA ILE A 10 14.77 22.19 13.82
C ILE A 10 14.78 21.77 12.34
N SER A 11 14.74 22.73 11.42
CA SER A 11 14.70 22.40 9.99
C SER A 11 15.97 21.67 9.55
N GLU A 12 17.14 22.09 10.02
CA GLU A 12 18.42 21.45 9.71
C GLU A 12 18.48 20.00 10.28
N ALA A 13 18.02 19.81 11.52
CA ALA A 13 17.95 18.49 12.12
C ALA A 13 17.00 17.51 11.39
N LEU A 14 15.97 18.05 10.71
CA LEU A 14 15.02 17.26 9.92
C LEU A 14 15.58 16.79 8.57
N LEU A 15 16.71 17.31 8.10
CA LEU A 15 17.27 16.93 6.80
C LEU A 15 17.47 15.42 6.67
N TRP A 16 18.22 14.82 7.58
CA TRP A 16 18.50 13.37 7.55
C TRP A 16 17.23 12.50 7.68
N PRO A 17 16.32 12.75 8.63
CA PRO A 17 15.04 12.03 8.68
C PRO A 17 14.24 12.11 7.37
N VAL A 18 14.19 13.28 6.73
CA VAL A 18 13.44 13.47 5.47
C VAL A 18 14.08 12.69 4.32
N LEU A 19 15.42 12.74 4.20
CA LEU A 19 16.16 11.97 3.19
C LEU A 19 15.93 10.46 3.34
N ILE A 20 16.05 9.95 4.56
CA ILE A 20 15.82 8.53 4.86
C ILE A 20 14.37 8.17 4.56
N ALA A 21 13.41 8.99 4.98
CA ALA A 21 11.98 8.74 4.73
C ALA A 21 11.66 8.74 3.23
N ALA A 22 12.28 9.60 2.42
CA ALA A 22 12.10 9.62 0.97
C ALA A 22 12.61 8.33 0.32
N ILE A 23 13.79 7.85 0.71
CA ILE A 23 14.36 6.58 0.21
C ILE A 23 13.50 5.39 0.62
N LEU A 24 13.08 5.33 1.89
CA LEU A 24 12.20 4.26 2.40
C LEU A 24 10.83 4.30 1.70
N GLY A 25 10.29 5.50 1.44
CA GLY A 25 9.06 5.69 0.70
C GLY A 25 9.14 5.14 -0.73
N LEU A 26 10.25 5.41 -1.43
CA LEU A 26 10.50 4.87 -2.76
C LEU A 26 10.64 3.35 -2.73
N ALA A 27 11.43 2.81 -1.81
CA ALA A 27 11.58 1.37 -1.66
C ALA A 27 10.24 0.68 -1.40
N TRP A 28 9.41 1.27 -0.53
CA TRP A 28 8.05 0.78 -0.27
C TRP A 28 7.18 0.82 -1.53
N ALA A 29 7.19 1.92 -2.30
CA ALA A 29 6.43 2.04 -3.54
C ALA A 29 6.83 0.97 -4.57
N ILE A 30 8.12 0.64 -4.68
CA ILE A 30 8.63 -0.43 -5.53
C ILE A 30 8.11 -1.80 -5.05
N VAL A 31 8.18 -2.09 -3.76
CA VAL A 31 7.66 -3.34 -3.17
C VAL A 31 6.16 -3.48 -3.44
N GLU A 32 5.36 -2.42 -3.22
CA GLU A 32 3.93 -2.41 -3.49
C GLU A 32 3.61 -2.66 -4.97
N THR A 33 4.42 -2.12 -5.86
CA THR A 33 4.31 -2.38 -7.31
C THR A 33 4.60 -3.83 -7.64
N GLY A 34 5.63 -4.43 -7.03
CA GLY A 34 5.95 -5.84 -7.19
C GLY A 34 4.83 -6.76 -6.70
N ILE A 35 4.24 -6.46 -5.54
CA ILE A 35 3.09 -7.19 -4.99
C ILE A 35 1.89 -7.10 -5.94
N LEU A 36 1.58 -5.90 -6.45
CA LEU A 36 0.49 -5.70 -7.40
C LEU A 36 0.70 -6.50 -8.68
N PHE A 37 1.92 -6.47 -9.23
CA PHE A 37 2.26 -7.22 -10.44
C PHE A 37 2.12 -8.73 -10.24
N ALA A 38 2.60 -9.25 -9.10
CA ALA A 38 2.44 -10.65 -8.75
C ALA A 38 0.96 -11.05 -8.55
N GLU A 39 0.13 -10.14 -8.01
CA GLU A 39 -1.30 -10.33 -7.85
C GLU A 39 -2.02 -10.37 -9.21
N MET A 40 -1.70 -9.42 -10.10
CA MET A 40 -2.24 -9.38 -11.47
C MET A 40 -1.83 -10.61 -12.28
N TRP A 41 -0.56 -11.03 -12.19
CA TRP A 41 -0.06 -12.23 -12.86
C TRP A 41 -0.83 -13.47 -12.42
N ARG A 42 -1.01 -13.65 -11.11
CA ARG A 42 -1.81 -14.76 -10.56
C ARG A 42 -3.27 -14.72 -11.01
N ARG A 43 -3.89 -13.54 -11.12
CA ARG A 43 -5.27 -13.39 -11.61
C ARG A 43 -5.42 -13.77 -13.08
N ARG A 44 -4.45 -13.43 -13.92
CA ARG A 44 -4.48 -13.73 -15.37
C ARG A 44 -4.53 -15.22 -15.68
N TRP A 45 -4.03 -16.05 -14.79
CA TRP A 45 -3.99 -17.51 -14.96
C TRP A 45 -5.19 -18.22 -14.33
N ARG A 46 -6.16 -17.52 -13.77
CA ARG A 46 -7.30 -18.12 -13.09
C ARG A 46 -8.58 -17.86 -13.88
N SER A 47 -9.34 -18.94 -14.11
CA SER A 47 -10.58 -18.95 -14.85
C SER A 47 -11.77 -18.72 -13.91
N ILE A 48 -12.65 -17.77 -14.27
CA ILE A 48 -13.93 -17.56 -13.58
C ILE A 48 -14.77 -18.84 -13.63
N SER A 49 -14.70 -19.59 -14.75
CA SER A 49 -15.40 -20.87 -14.89
C SER A 49 -14.93 -21.93 -13.89
N ALA A 50 -13.66 -21.89 -13.45
CA ALA A 50 -13.17 -22.77 -12.39
C ALA A 50 -13.79 -22.41 -11.02
N LEU A 51 -14.02 -21.13 -10.75
CA LEU A 51 -14.71 -20.68 -9.54
C LEU A 51 -16.18 -21.12 -9.56
N GLU A 52 -16.89 -20.91 -10.67
CA GLU A 52 -18.29 -21.32 -10.83
C GLU A 52 -18.44 -22.83 -10.62
N SER A 53 -17.61 -23.64 -11.27
CA SER A 53 -17.62 -25.09 -11.13
C SER A 53 -17.25 -25.56 -9.70
N ALA A 54 -16.43 -24.83 -8.98
CA ALA A 54 -16.11 -25.13 -7.59
C ALA A 54 -17.29 -24.78 -6.66
N VAL A 55 -18.00 -23.69 -6.92
CA VAL A 55 -19.20 -23.30 -6.16
C VAL A 55 -20.32 -24.34 -6.38
N GLU A 56 -20.55 -24.80 -7.61
CA GLU A 56 -21.53 -25.85 -7.89
C GLU A 56 -21.18 -27.17 -7.17
N ARG A 57 -19.92 -27.60 -7.23
CA ARG A 57 -19.46 -28.80 -6.51
C ARG A 57 -19.61 -28.67 -5.02
N ALA A 58 -19.18 -27.56 -4.44
CA ALA A 58 -19.34 -27.28 -3.02
C ALA A 58 -20.82 -27.27 -2.61
N GLY A 59 -21.72 -26.76 -3.47
CA GLY A 59 -23.17 -26.81 -3.27
C GLY A 59 -23.70 -28.24 -3.20
N ALA A 60 -23.23 -29.13 -4.09
CA ALA A 60 -23.57 -30.55 -4.07
C ALA A 60 -23.04 -31.24 -2.79
N GLU A 61 -21.77 -31.02 -2.43
CA GLU A 61 -21.17 -31.57 -1.21
C GLU A 61 -21.92 -31.15 0.05
N ILE A 62 -22.36 -29.87 0.10
CA ILE A 62 -23.23 -29.35 1.15
C ILE A 62 -24.57 -30.08 1.22
N ALA A 63 -25.17 -30.40 0.06
CA ALA A 63 -26.44 -31.10 -0.01
C ALA A 63 -26.30 -32.55 0.50
N TYR A 64 -25.15 -33.19 0.29
CA TYR A 64 -24.83 -34.50 0.87
C TYR A 64 -24.41 -34.46 2.35
N GLY A 65 -24.27 -33.26 2.92
CA GLY A 65 -23.92 -33.07 4.34
C GLY A 65 -22.42 -33.02 4.64
N ASP A 66 -21.57 -33.03 3.62
CA ASP A 66 -20.11 -32.96 3.77
C ASP A 66 -19.60 -31.52 3.70
N ASP A 67 -19.69 -30.82 4.82
CA ASP A 67 -19.27 -29.42 4.95
C ASP A 67 -17.74 -29.27 4.85
N TYR A 68 -16.97 -30.29 5.22
CA TYR A 68 -15.51 -30.25 5.13
C TYR A 68 -15.02 -30.41 3.68
N ALA A 69 -15.63 -31.29 2.90
CA ALA A 69 -15.35 -31.42 1.48
C ALA A 69 -15.67 -30.10 0.75
N ALA A 70 -16.84 -29.50 1.02
CA ALA A 70 -17.22 -28.23 0.44
C ALA A 70 -16.26 -27.08 0.78
N ALA A 71 -15.82 -26.98 2.04
CA ALA A 71 -14.82 -25.99 2.45
C ALA A 71 -13.48 -26.23 1.74
N SER A 72 -13.04 -27.47 1.63
CA SER A 72 -11.83 -27.86 0.90
C SER A 72 -11.93 -27.50 -0.58
N THR A 73 -13.04 -27.81 -1.25
CA THR A 73 -13.28 -27.49 -2.67
C THR A 73 -13.19 -25.98 -2.91
N LEU A 74 -13.80 -25.15 -2.07
CA LEU A 74 -13.74 -23.70 -2.16
C LEU A 74 -12.34 -23.14 -1.85
N SER A 75 -11.60 -23.76 -0.94
CA SER A 75 -10.25 -23.34 -0.58
C SER A 75 -9.27 -23.46 -1.76
N THR A 76 -9.43 -24.47 -2.62
CA THR A 76 -8.57 -24.69 -3.79
C THR A 76 -8.64 -23.59 -4.85
N VAL A 77 -9.79 -22.90 -4.93
CA VAL A 77 -10.01 -21.82 -5.91
C VAL A 77 -9.85 -20.43 -5.31
N SER A 78 -9.59 -20.34 -4.01
CA SER A 78 -9.38 -19.07 -3.32
C SER A 78 -8.11 -18.36 -3.80
N TRP A 79 -8.18 -17.03 -3.98
CA TRP A 79 -7.07 -16.24 -4.57
C TRP A 79 -6.04 -15.79 -3.55
N ASN A 80 -6.43 -15.73 -2.31
CA ASN A 80 -5.57 -15.35 -1.21
C ASN A 80 -6.10 -15.95 0.10
N ARG A 81 -5.24 -15.97 1.11
CA ARG A 81 -5.58 -16.51 2.43
C ARG A 81 -6.83 -15.87 3.07
N PRO A 82 -7.03 -14.54 3.02
CA PRO A 82 -8.27 -13.95 3.55
C PRO A 82 -9.54 -14.42 2.86
N MET A 83 -9.53 -14.63 1.53
CA MET A 83 -10.65 -15.19 0.78
C MET A 83 -10.90 -16.64 1.16
N GLN A 84 -9.84 -17.43 1.30
CA GLN A 84 -9.94 -18.81 1.77
C GLN A 84 -10.61 -18.88 3.14
N GLU A 85 -10.11 -18.10 4.12
CA GLU A 85 -10.66 -18.02 5.47
C GLU A 85 -12.14 -17.59 5.47
N ALA A 86 -12.54 -16.67 4.57
CA ALA A 86 -13.92 -16.24 4.44
C ALA A 86 -14.81 -17.35 3.85
N MET A 87 -14.38 -18.03 2.78
CA MET A 87 -15.12 -19.12 2.14
C MET A 87 -15.28 -20.32 3.07
N GLU A 88 -14.23 -20.74 3.76
CA GLU A 88 -14.29 -21.80 4.78
C GLU A 88 -15.26 -21.41 5.89
N ALA A 89 -15.22 -20.17 6.35
CA ALA A 89 -16.13 -19.70 7.40
C ALA A 89 -17.60 -19.71 6.95
N ILE A 90 -17.91 -19.37 5.71
CA ILE A 90 -19.28 -19.43 5.16
C ILE A 90 -19.83 -20.87 5.27
N VAL A 91 -19.04 -21.85 4.86
CA VAL A 91 -19.48 -23.25 4.85
C VAL A 91 -19.58 -23.81 6.28
N LEU A 92 -18.50 -23.70 7.06
CA LEU A 92 -18.41 -24.34 8.38
C LEU A 92 -19.28 -23.67 9.45
N GLN A 93 -19.59 -22.39 9.30
CA GLN A 93 -20.40 -21.65 10.29
C GLN A 93 -21.90 -21.60 9.94
N ARG A 94 -22.32 -22.08 8.76
CA ARG A 94 -23.71 -22.01 8.28
C ARG A 94 -24.73 -22.71 9.21
N ARG A 95 -24.30 -23.73 9.93
CA ARG A 95 -25.18 -24.52 10.86
C ARG A 95 -25.10 -24.04 12.30
N LEU A 96 -24.24 -23.06 12.61
CA LEU A 96 -24.11 -22.58 13.97
C LEU A 96 -25.24 -21.59 14.34
N PRO A 97 -25.58 -21.47 15.61
CA PRO A 97 -26.43 -20.39 16.06
C PRO A 97 -25.83 -19.05 15.62
N ASP A 98 -26.65 -18.13 15.13
CA ASP A 98 -26.22 -16.83 14.66
C ASP A 98 -25.31 -16.88 13.40
N ALA A 99 -25.48 -17.90 12.54
CA ALA A 99 -24.69 -18.10 11.33
C ALA A 99 -24.64 -16.86 10.44
N GLU A 100 -25.78 -16.21 10.23
CA GLU A 100 -25.91 -15.02 9.40
C GLU A 100 -25.01 -13.87 9.89
N ASN A 101 -25.04 -13.54 11.17
CA ASN A 101 -24.20 -12.49 11.76
C ASN A 101 -22.71 -12.85 11.72
N ARG A 102 -22.38 -14.13 11.91
CA ARG A 102 -20.99 -14.60 11.85
C ARG A 102 -20.42 -14.51 10.43
N ILE A 103 -21.20 -14.93 9.44
CA ILE A 103 -20.82 -14.84 8.02
C ILE A 103 -20.71 -13.37 7.61
N ALA A 104 -21.70 -12.53 7.96
CA ALA A 104 -21.65 -11.10 7.68
C ALA A 104 -20.42 -10.43 8.29
N LYS A 105 -20.06 -10.77 9.52
CA LYS A 105 -18.83 -10.28 10.16
C LYS A 105 -17.57 -10.70 9.40
N ARG A 106 -17.50 -11.96 8.94
CA ARG A 106 -16.32 -12.45 8.17
C ARG A 106 -16.18 -11.76 6.82
N MET A 107 -17.31 -11.51 6.15
CA MET A 107 -17.31 -10.73 4.91
C MET A 107 -16.87 -9.28 5.15
N ALA A 108 -17.40 -8.64 6.19
CA ALA A 108 -16.98 -7.29 6.57
C ALA A 108 -15.48 -7.21 6.95
N ASP A 109 -14.95 -8.21 7.65
CA ASP A 109 -13.52 -8.31 7.97
C ASP A 109 -12.66 -8.46 6.70
N TYR A 110 -13.14 -9.21 5.69
CA TYR A 110 -12.48 -9.35 4.40
C TYR A 110 -12.43 -8.02 3.64
N ASP A 111 -13.57 -7.32 3.54
CA ASP A 111 -13.67 -6.01 2.90
C ASP A 111 -12.80 -4.97 3.62
N TYR A 112 -12.82 -4.95 4.94
CA TYR A 112 -11.97 -4.05 5.74
C TYR A 112 -10.47 -4.27 5.48
N ARG A 113 -10.02 -5.52 5.39
CA ARG A 113 -8.61 -5.83 5.08
C ARG A 113 -8.22 -5.36 3.68
N SER A 114 -9.12 -5.44 2.72
CA SER A 114 -8.93 -4.96 1.35
C SER A 114 -8.81 -3.43 1.32
N LEU A 115 -9.71 -2.72 2.01
CA LEU A 115 -9.68 -1.26 2.15
C LEU A 115 -8.41 -0.76 2.85
N LYS A 116 -7.97 -1.44 3.91
CA LYS A 116 -6.75 -1.08 4.66
C LYS A 116 -5.48 -1.15 3.79
N ARG A 117 -5.41 -2.06 2.84
CA ARG A 117 -4.30 -2.10 1.86
C ARG A 117 -4.32 -0.89 0.95
N LEU A 118 -5.51 -0.44 0.55
CA LEU A 118 -5.71 0.74 -0.30
C LEU A 118 -5.27 2.02 0.41
N GLU A 119 -5.63 2.17 1.68
CA GLU A 119 -5.26 3.33 2.50
C GLU A 119 -3.75 3.52 2.61
N ARG A 120 -2.99 2.44 2.79
CA ARG A 120 -1.52 2.49 2.85
C ARG A 120 -0.91 3.05 1.56
N THR A 121 -1.41 2.62 0.42
CA THR A 121 -0.93 3.12 -0.88
C THR A 121 -1.32 4.58 -1.09
N ARG A 122 -2.55 4.97 -0.69
CA ARG A 122 -3.02 6.36 -0.75
C ARG A 122 -2.22 7.30 0.17
N MET A 123 -1.72 6.81 1.31
CA MET A 123 -0.79 7.58 2.13
C MET A 123 0.48 7.93 1.36
N LEU A 124 1.12 6.98 0.69
CA LEU A 124 2.32 7.23 -0.11
C LEU A 124 2.11 8.25 -1.22
N VAL A 125 0.92 8.28 -1.85
CA VAL A 125 0.56 9.29 -2.87
C VAL A 125 0.68 10.71 -2.33
N ARG A 126 0.35 10.91 -1.05
CA ARG A 126 0.40 12.23 -0.40
C ARG A 126 1.77 12.52 0.22
N PHE A 127 2.36 11.53 0.89
CA PHE A 127 3.63 11.70 1.58
C PHE A 127 4.82 11.81 0.62
N GLY A 128 4.80 11.14 -0.53
CA GLY A 128 5.88 11.20 -1.50
C GLY A 128 6.20 12.65 -1.92
N PRO A 129 5.26 13.39 -2.53
CA PRO A 129 5.47 14.79 -2.90
C PRO A 129 5.75 15.70 -1.71
N ALA A 130 5.13 15.47 -0.55
CA ALA A 130 5.38 16.27 0.65
C ALA A 130 6.84 16.12 1.15
N LEU A 131 7.36 14.90 1.17
CA LEU A 131 8.77 14.65 1.49
C LEU A 131 9.71 15.28 0.45
N GLY A 132 9.33 15.23 -0.84
CA GLY A 132 10.07 15.91 -1.91
C GLY A 132 10.14 17.41 -1.68
N LEU A 133 9.02 18.06 -1.32
CA LEU A 133 8.98 19.48 -1.01
C LEU A 133 9.82 19.83 0.22
N MET A 134 9.70 19.08 1.32
CA MET A 134 10.55 19.28 2.49
C MET A 134 12.02 19.11 2.16
N GLY A 135 12.35 18.12 1.35
CA GLY A 135 13.71 17.85 0.90
C GLY A 135 14.33 18.93 0.01
N THR A 136 13.52 19.83 -0.59
CA THR A 136 14.03 21.03 -1.26
C THR A 136 14.19 22.21 -0.34
N LEU A 137 13.20 22.47 0.50
CA LEU A 137 13.16 23.67 1.36
C LEU A 137 14.24 23.64 2.44
N ILE A 138 14.52 22.47 3.02
CA ILE A 138 15.49 22.35 4.11
C ILE A 138 16.92 22.70 3.65
N PRO A 139 17.47 22.13 2.56
CA PRO A 139 18.83 22.46 2.13
C PRO A 139 18.96 23.85 1.50
N LEU A 140 17.85 24.47 1.10
CA LEU A 140 17.88 25.79 0.46
C LEU A 140 18.39 26.89 1.41
N SER A 141 18.05 26.82 2.69
CA SER A 141 18.47 27.80 3.67
C SER A 141 20.00 27.84 3.85
N PRO A 142 20.70 26.74 4.15
CA PRO A 142 22.17 26.76 4.20
C PRO A 142 22.82 27.02 2.83
N ALA A 143 22.13 26.67 1.72
CA ALA A 143 22.61 27.01 0.38
C ALA A 143 22.69 28.54 0.15
N LEU A 144 21.65 29.27 0.56
CA LEU A 144 21.61 30.73 0.47
C LEU A 144 22.62 31.39 1.41
N GLY A 145 22.82 30.86 2.63
CA GLY A 145 23.87 31.28 3.54
C GLY A 145 25.25 31.14 2.91
N GLY A 146 25.59 30.00 2.35
CA GLY A 146 26.84 29.78 1.64
C GLY A 146 27.05 30.75 0.47
N LEU A 147 25.97 31.09 -0.25
CA LEU A 147 26.06 32.09 -1.34
C LEU A 147 26.40 33.49 -0.80
N ALA A 148 25.80 33.88 0.33
CA ALA A 148 26.11 35.18 0.97
C ALA A 148 27.57 35.26 1.41
N ASP A 149 28.17 34.14 1.79
CA ASP A 149 29.60 34.03 2.15
C ASP A 149 30.53 33.81 0.93
N GLY A 150 30.00 33.84 -0.29
CA GLY A 150 30.72 33.59 -1.53
C GLY A 150 31.10 32.12 -1.79
N ASN A 151 30.55 31.18 -1.02
CA ASN A 151 30.79 29.73 -1.16
C ASN A 151 29.84 29.10 -2.18
N VAL A 152 30.17 29.21 -3.46
CA VAL A 152 29.34 28.64 -4.56
C VAL A 152 29.32 27.11 -4.54
N THR A 153 30.36 26.47 -4.02
CA THR A 153 30.42 25.00 -3.91
C THR A 153 29.34 24.50 -2.96
N GLN A 154 29.21 25.10 -1.78
CA GLN A 154 28.17 24.76 -0.81
C GLN A 154 26.74 24.95 -1.38
N LEU A 155 26.52 26.03 -2.11
CA LEU A 155 25.26 26.27 -2.82
C LEU A 155 24.96 25.11 -3.79
N THR A 156 25.94 24.75 -4.63
CA THR A 156 25.75 23.72 -5.66
C THR A 156 25.47 22.35 -5.05
N ASP A 157 26.20 21.97 -4.00
CA ASP A 157 26.02 20.68 -3.33
C ASP A 157 24.63 20.57 -2.66
N ASN A 158 24.19 21.62 -1.96
CA ASN A 158 22.87 21.65 -1.33
C ASN A 158 21.74 21.62 -2.37
N LEU A 159 21.86 22.33 -3.49
CA LEU A 159 20.89 22.30 -4.57
C LEU A 159 20.81 20.93 -5.23
N ARG A 160 21.93 20.25 -5.41
CA ARG A 160 21.97 18.89 -5.95
C ARG A 160 21.19 17.90 -5.08
N VAL A 161 21.36 17.97 -3.76
CA VAL A 161 20.58 17.16 -2.82
C VAL A 161 19.10 17.51 -2.90
N ALA A 162 18.77 18.80 -2.88
CA ALA A 162 17.40 19.28 -2.94
C ALA A 162 16.64 18.75 -4.17
N PHE A 163 17.22 18.90 -5.37
CA PHE A 163 16.62 18.41 -6.60
C PHE A 163 16.50 16.87 -6.61
N GLY A 164 17.52 16.16 -6.12
CA GLY A 164 17.48 14.69 -6.03
C GLY A 164 16.30 14.18 -5.20
N VAL A 165 16.10 14.77 -4.01
CA VAL A 165 15.00 14.37 -3.12
C VAL A 165 13.63 14.69 -3.70
N THR A 166 13.51 15.82 -4.40
CA THR A 166 12.25 16.16 -5.07
C THR A 166 11.87 15.14 -6.13
N VAL A 167 12.83 14.76 -6.98
CA VAL A 167 12.60 13.74 -8.00
C VAL A 167 12.18 12.40 -7.37
N VAL A 168 12.85 11.98 -6.30
CA VAL A 168 12.51 10.76 -5.57
C VAL A 168 11.11 10.85 -4.96
N GLY A 169 10.77 11.97 -4.34
CA GLY A 169 9.44 12.19 -3.74
C GLY A 169 8.31 12.16 -4.77
N LEU A 170 8.49 12.86 -5.90
CA LEU A 170 7.51 12.88 -6.99
C LEU A 170 7.36 11.49 -7.64
N LEU A 171 8.46 10.79 -7.86
CA LEU A 171 8.45 9.43 -8.41
C LEU A 171 7.70 8.48 -7.47
N THR A 172 7.97 8.56 -6.17
CA THR A 172 7.25 7.78 -5.15
C THR A 172 5.74 8.02 -5.22
N GLY A 173 5.33 9.28 -5.28
CA GLY A 173 3.93 9.67 -5.41
C GLY A 173 3.28 9.16 -6.69
N ALA A 174 3.96 9.28 -7.83
CA ALA A 174 3.47 8.82 -9.12
C ALA A 174 3.30 7.29 -9.18
N ILE A 175 4.28 6.54 -8.67
CA ILE A 175 4.20 5.08 -8.59
C ILE A 175 3.03 4.67 -7.66
N ALA A 176 2.96 5.24 -6.46
CA ALA A 176 1.91 4.95 -5.50
C ALA A 176 0.51 5.28 -6.05
N PHE A 177 0.37 6.38 -6.77
CA PHE A 177 -0.87 6.76 -7.44
C PHE A 177 -1.30 5.73 -8.48
N SER A 178 -0.37 5.30 -9.35
CA SER A 178 -0.64 4.29 -10.37
C SER A 178 -1.08 2.96 -9.76
N VAL A 179 -0.39 2.52 -8.69
CA VAL A 179 -0.74 1.30 -7.93
C VAL A 179 -2.13 1.44 -7.29
N SER A 180 -2.44 2.60 -6.72
CA SER A 180 -3.74 2.89 -6.10
C SER A 180 -4.88 2.79 -7.11
N LEU A 181 -4.73 3.40 -8.30
CA LEU A 181 -5.74 3.33 -9.36
C LEU A 181 -6.03 1.91 -9.84
N VAL A 182 -4.99 1.11 -10.01
CA VAL A 182 -5.16 -0.29 -10.44
C VAL A 182 -5.85 -1.11 -9.34
N ARG A 183 -5.46 -0.92 -8.07
CA ARG A 183 -6.13 -1.59 -6.94
C ARG A 183 -7.59 -1.18 -6.79
N ASP A 184 -7.91 0.09 -6.93
CA ASP A 184 -9.30 0.58 -6.90
C ASP A 184 -10.17 -0.17 -7.92
N ARG A 185 -9.68 -0.39 -9.14
CA ARG A 185 -10.39 -1.16 -10.18
C ARG A 185 -10.49 -2.66 -9.89
N ILE A 186 -9.54 -3.19 -9.13
CA ILE A 186 -9.51 -4.62 -8.80
C ILE A 186 -10.46 -4.95 -7.64
N TYR A 187 -10.69 -4.00 -6.72
CA TYR A 187 -11.49 -4.20 -5.51
C TYR A 187 -12.90 -3.57 -5.61
N ALA A 188 -13.18 -2.75 -6.65
CA ALA A 188 -14.53 -2.27 -7.00
C ALA A 188 -15.35 -3.36 -7.70
#